data_588638cebd94d1e9223c60b3c1b0254e
#
_entry.id   588638cebd94d1e9223c60b3c1b0254e
#
_cell.length_a   1.000
_cell.length_b   1.000
_cell.length_c   1.000
_cell.angle_alpha   90.00
_cell.angle_beta   90.00
_cell.angle_gamma   90.00
#
_symmetry.space_group_name_H-M   'P 1'
#
loop_
_entity.id
_entity.type
_entity.pdbx_description
1 polymer ?
#
loop_
_entity_poly.entity_id
_entity_poly.type
_entity_poly.pdbx_seq_one_letter_code
_entity_poly.pdbx_strand_id
1 'polypeptide(L)'
;GTIFYIYVHLQLETRFVQNRLAALRMETEPYMDQDQKITDALWEGKSANAQLSYYLSHQLGFPTYRNTEAEYFPVGEAKFASMIKELEKAEKCIFMEYFIVEEGIMWNTILEILKRKAAEGVEVRFMYDGMCAFDLLPYSYPKKLQKYGINCKMSNKIRPFVSTIQNNRDHRKICVIDGQVGYVGGVNLADEYINEKERFGHWKDTAVLLRGDAVQSLTMIFLQMWDVDMRGVEPY
;
A
#
# COMPACT_ATOMS: atom_id res chain seq x y z
N GLY A 1 12.03 -35.28 -5.53
CA GLY A 1 11.80 -34.92 -6.91
C GLY A 1 10.36 -34.61 -7.24
N THR A 2 9.55 -35.64 -7.56
CA THR A 2 8.20 -35.48 -8.11
C THR A 2 7.22 -34.72 -7.20
N ILE A 3 7.22 -35.01 -5.90
CA ILE A 3 6.32 -34.33 -4.94
C ILE A 3 6.66 -32.85 -4.85
N PHE A 4 7.94 -32.48 -4.81
CA PHE A 4 8.37 -31.09 -4.81
C PHE A 4 8.01 -30.37 -6.11
N TYR A 5 8.17 -31.03 -7.27
CA TYR A 5 7.77 -30.52 -8.58
C TYR A 5 6.26 -30.24 -8.64
N ILE A 6 5.43 -31.19 -8.18
CA ILE A 6 3.97 -31.05 -8.13
C ILE A 6 3.60 -29.90 -7.18
N TYR A 7 4.21 -29.81 -6.00
CA TYR A 7 3.96 -28.74 -5.03
C TYR A 7 4.26 -27.35 -5.60
N VAL A 8 5.42 -27.19 -6.24
CA VAL A 8 5.80 -25.92 -6.90
C VAL A 8 4.85 -25.56 -8.05
N HIS A 9 4.41 -26.56 -8.83
CA HIS A 9 3.48 -26.33 -9.95
C HIS A 9 2.05 -26.04 -9.52
N LEU A 10 1.59 -26.61 -8.41
CA LEU A 10 0.24 -26.36 -7.91
C LEU A 10 0.05 -24.93 -7.36
N GLN A 11 1.12 -24.26 -6.94
CA GLN A 11 1.09 -22.89 -6.41
C GLN A 11 -0.06 -22.64 -5.42
N LEU A 12 -0.33 -23.58 -4.53
CA LEU A 12 -1.51 -23.59 -3.67
C LEU A 12 -1.66 -22.32 -2.84
N GLU A 13 -0.55 -21.81 -2.29
CA GLU A 13 -0.55 -20.60 -1.49
C GLU A 13 -0.89 -19.36 -2.35
N THR A 14 -0.35 -19.27 -3.57
CA THR A 14 -0.66 -18.19 -4.52
C THR A 14 -2.14 -18.23 -4.93
N ARG A 15 -2.68 -19.42 -5.21
CA ARG A 15 -4.10 -19.60 -5.53
C ARG A 15 -5.00 -19.20 -4.35
N PHE A 16 -4.61 -19.54 -3.13
CA PHE A 16 -5.36 -19.12 -1.95
C PHE A 16 -5.44 -17.60 -1.86
N VAL A 17 -4.31 -16.90 -1.96
CA VAL A 17 -4.25 -15.42 -1.93
C VAL A 17 -5.06 -14.81 -3.08
N GLN A 18 -4.93 -15.35 -4.31
CA GLN A 18 -5.69 -14.88 -5.46
C GLN A 18 -7.21 -15.04 -5.27
N ASN A 19 -7.65 -16.21 -4.80
CA ASN A 19 -9.07 -16.48 -4.55
C ASN A 19 -9.60 -15.57 -3.42
N ARG A 20 -8.81 -15.35 -2.38
CA ARG A 20 -9.21 -14.46 -1.27
C ARG A 20 -9.31 -13.02 -1.73
N LEU A 21 -8.34 -12.52 -2.52
CA LEU A 21 -8.41 -11.17 -3.11
C LEU A 21 -9.60 -11.02 -4.05
N ALA A 22 -9.93 -12.05 -4.84
CA ALA A 22 -11.11 -12.02 -5.69
C ALA A 22 -12.40 -11.92 -4.85
N ALA A 23 -12.51 -12.68 -3.76
CA ALA A 23 -13.64 -12.58 -2.84
C ALA A 23 -13.72 -11.20 -2.20
N LEU A 24 -12.60 -10.66 -1.69
CA LEU A 24 -12.55 -9.31 -1.09
C LEU A 24 -12.96 -8.23 -2.09
N ARG A 25 -12.57 -8.34 -3.36
CA ARG A 25 -13.02 -7.41 -4.41
C ARG A 25 -14.53 -7.42 -4.58
N MET A 26 -15.16 -8.60 -4.59
CA MET A 26 -16.63 -8.71 -4.66
C MET A 26 -17.30 -8.13 -3.42
N GLU A 27 -16.74 -8.39 -2.23
CA GLU A 27 -17.26 -7.86 -0.95
C GLU A 27 -17.13 -6.33 -0.87
N THR A 28 -16.10 -5.75 -1.50
CA THR A 28 -15.81 -4.30 -1.48
C THR A 28 -16.34 -3.55 -2.71
N GLU A 29 -16.89 -4.24 -3.71
CA GLU A 29 -17.47 -3.63 -4.92
C GLU A 29 -18.49 -2.52 -4.61
N PRO A 30 -19.41 -2.66 -3.61
CA PRO A 30 -20.37 -1.61 -3.31
C PRO A 30 -19.74 -0.28 -2.84
N TYR A 31 -18.51 -0.32 -2.34
CA TYR A 31 -17.76 0.87 -1.91
C TYR A 31 -16.91 1.49 -3.02
N MET A 32 -16.91 0.88 -4.20
CA MET A 32 -16.12 1.28 -5.37
C MET A 32 -17.03 1.58 -6.57
N ASP A 33 -18.21 2.17 -6.31
CA ASP A 33 -19.17 2.45 -7.37
C ASP A 33 -18.70 3.60 -8.27
N GLN A 34 -18.96 3.44 -9.59
CA GLN A 34 -18.61 4.44 -10.60
C GLN A 34 -19.73 5.45 -10.75
N ASP A 35 -19.46 6.73 -10.49
CA ASP A 35 -20.39 7.79 -10.89
C ASP A 35 -20.49 7.85 -12.42
N GLN A 36 -21.63 7.41 -12.94
CA GLN A 36 -21.89 7.31 -14.37
C GLN A 36 -21.77 8.68 -15.06
N LYS A 37 -22.09 9.78 -14.37
CA LYS A 37 -21.97 11.14 -14.93
C LYS A 37 -20.54 11.50 -15.30
N ILE A 38 -19.55 10.92 -14.61
CA ILE A 38 -18.13 11.17 -14.92
C ILE A 38 -17.75 10.47 -16.23
N THR A 39 -18.15 9.22 -16.40
CA THR A 39 -17.88 8.45 -17.62
C THR A 39 -18.64 9.02 -18.81
N ASP A 40 -19.91 9.38 -18.65
CA ASP A 40 -20.72 10.00 -19.71
C ASP A 40 -20.09 11.31 -20.20
N ALA A 41 -19.65 12.18 -19.29
CA ALA A 41 -18.97 13.41 -19.65
C ALA A 41 -17.63 13.19 -20.39
N LEU A 42 -16.91 12.11 -20.11
CA LEU A 42 -15.70 11.74 -20.86
C LEU A 42 -16.03 11.30 -22.29
N TRP A 43 -17.13 10.55 -22.47
CA TRP A 43 -17.58 10.12 -23.79
C TRP A 43 -18.15 11.29 -24.62
N GLU A 44 -19.00 12.13 -24.04
CA GLU A 44 -19.56 13.32 -24.69
C GLU A 44 -18.45 14.31 -25.10
N GLY A 45 -17.46 14.51 -24.23
CA GLY A 45 -16.29 15.34 -24.48
C GLY A 45 -15.27 14.72 -25.45
N LYS A 46 -15.52 13.51 -25.99
CA LYS A 46 -14.60 12.76 -26.86
C LYS A 46 -13.18 12.65 -26.26
N SER A 47 -13.10 12.51 -24.95
CA SER A 47 -11.83 12.39 -24.24
C SER A 47 -11.07 11.13 -24.68
N ALA A 48 -9.78 11.25 -24.94
CA ALA A 48 -8.90 10.11 -25.21
C ALA A 48 -8.86 9.11 -24.03
N ASN A 49 -9.22 9.58 -22.83
CA ASN A 49 -9.24 8.75 -21.61
C ASN A 49 -10.57 8.02 -21.39
N ALA A 50 -11.61 8.25 -22.22
CA ALA A 50 -12.91 7.61 -22.04
C ALA A 50 -12.83 6.08 -22.07
N GLN A 51 -12.10 5.53 -23.04
CA GLN A 51 -11.89 4.06 -23.16
C GLN A 51 -11.10 3.49 -21.98
N LEU A 52 -10.07 4.22 -21.52
CA LEU A 52 -9.27 3.80 -20.36
C LEU A 52 -10.12 3.82 -19.08
N SER A 53 -10.90 4.87 -18.87
CA SER A 53 -11.85 4.99 -17.75
C SER A 53 -12.85 3.82 -17.74
N TYR A 54 -13.44 3.52 -18.89
CA TYR A 54 -14.37 2.39 -19.06
C TYR A 54 -13.69 1.06 -18.70
N TYR A 55 -12.50 0.82 -19.22
CA TYR A 55 -11.75 -0.41 -18.93
C TYR A 55 -11.42 -0.54 -17.43
N LEU A 56 -10.92 0.53 -16.80
CA LEU A 56 -10.56 0.52 -15.38
C LEU A 56 -11.79 0.26 -14.49
N SER A 57 -12.91 0.91 -14.77
CA SER A 57 -14.12 0.74 -13.96
C SER A 57 -14.81 -0.60 -14.18
N HIS A 58 -15.01 -1.04 -15.43
CA HIS A 58 -15.79 -2.23 -15.74
C HIS A 58 -15.01 -3.55 -15.66
N GLN A 59 -13.71 -3.52 -15.99
CA GLN A 59 -12.90 -4.74 -15.99
C GLN A 59 -12.09 -4.91 -14.71
N LEU A 60 -11.65 -3.81 -14.11
CA LEU A 60 -10.78 -3.85 -12.94
C LEU A 60 -11.45 -3.39 -11.64
N GLY A 61 -12.68 -2.84 -11.71
CA GLY A 61 -13.41 -2.35 -10.55
C GLY A 61 -12.80 -1.10 -9.91
N PHE A 62 -12.06 -0.28 -10.68
CA PHE A 62 -11.49 0.98 -10.19
C PHE A 62 -12.22 2.18 -10.80
N PRO A 63 -13.00 2.93 -10.01
CA PRO A 63 -13.73 4.09 -10.49
C PRO A 63 -12.82 5.21 -10.98
N THR A 64 -13.38 6.05 -11.84
CA THR A 64 -12.78 7.32 -12.25
C THR A 64 -13.36 8.44 -11.42
N TYR A 65 -12.51 9.30 -10.90
CA TYR A 65 -12.88 10.39 -10.00
C TYR A 65 -12.66 11.77 -10.63
N ARG A 66 -13.35 12.81 -10.12
CA ARG A 66 -13.18 14.21 -10.55
C ARG A 66 -12.45 15.07 -9.53
N ASN A 67 -12.90 15.04 -8.30
CA ASN A 67 -12.45 15.97 -7.24
C ASN A 67 -11.13 15.49 -6.64
N THR A 68 -10.08 15.45 -7.47
CA THR A 68 -8.77 14.96 -7.06
C THR A 68 -7.68 15.87 -7.59
N GLU A 69 -6.84 16.34 -6.69
CA GLU A 69 -5.60 17.04 -7.01
C GLU A 69 -4.43 16.05 -6.96
N ALA A 70 -3.46 16.24 -7.85
CA ALA A 70 -2.27 15.41 -7.91
C ALA A 70 -1.02 16.28 -7.87
N GLU A 71 -0.05 15.91 -7.02
CA GLU A 71 1.27 16.52 -6.93
C GLU A 71 2.34 15.48 -7.22
N TYR A 72 3.25 15.78 -8.13
CA TYR A 72 4.33 14.89 -8.53
C TYR A 72 5.63 15.22 -7.79
N PHE A 73 6.29 14.21 -7.25
CA PHE A 73 7.61 14.32 -6.62
C PHE A 73 8.66 13.64 -7.50
N PRO A 74 9.62 14.39 -8.05
CA PRO A 74 10.66 13.85 -8.91
C PRO A 74 11.76 13.08 -8.15
N VAL A 75 11.81 13.21 -6.82
CA VAL A 75 12.82 12.60 -5.94
C VAL A 75 12.22 12.22 -4.58
N GLY A 76 12.85 11.25 -3.91
CA GLY A 76 12.37 10.72 -2.64
C GLY A 76 12.41 11.74 -1.49
N GLU A 77 13.40 12.63 -1.47
CA GLU A 77 13.55 13.68 -0.46
C GLU A 77 12.33 14.61 -0.44
N ALA A 78 11.87 15.03 -1.63
CA ALA A 78 10.70 15.89 -1.74
C ALA A 78 9.43 15.20 -1.25
N LYS A 79 9.25 13.92 -1.64
CA LYS A 79 8.15 13.08 -1.13
C LYS A 79 8.21 12.92 0.39
N PHE A 80 9.38 12.66 0.95
CA PHE A 80 9.58 12.47 2.39
C PHE A 80 9.22 13.74 3.17
N ALA A 81 9.73 14.90 2.74
CA ALA A 81 9.42 16.20 3.37
C ALA A 81 7.92 16.53 3.34
N SER A 82 7.22 16.19 2.24
CA SER A 82 5.77 16.33 2.12
C SER A 82 5.04 15.35 3.05
N MET A 83 5.45 14.08 3.06
CA MET A 83 4.80 13.02 3.81
C MET A 83 4.84 13.27 5.33
N ILE A 84 5.95 13.76 5.87
CA ILE A 84 6.06 14.15 7.28
C ILE A 84 4.98 15.19 7.62
N LYS A 85 4.83 16.24 6.80
CA LYS A 85 3.86 17.31 7.05
C LYS A 85 2.42 16.79 7.06
N GLU A 86 2.09 15.86 6.17
CA GLU A 86 0.73 15.30 6.11
C GLU A 86 0.46 14.28 7.23
N LEU A 87 1.45 13.45 7.60
CA LEU A 87 1.32 12.55 8.74
C LEU A 87 1.07 13.29 10.06
N GLU A 88 1.69 14.47 10.24
CA GLU A 88 1.46 15.33 11.42
C GLU A 88 0.02 15.85 11.52
N LYS A 89 -0.69 15.97 10.40
CA LYS A 89 -2.07 16.46 10.35
C LYS A 89 -3.11 15.37 10.53
N ALA A 90 -2.71 14.09 10.55
CA ALA A 90 -3.64 12.96 10.64
C ALA A 90 -4.51 13.05 11.89
N GLU A 91 -5.83 12.86 11.73
CA GLU A 91 -6.83 12.95 12.79
C GLU A 91 -7.60 11.64 13.01
N LYS A 92 -7.76 10.81 11.96
CA LYS A 92 -8.59 9.61 11.98
C LYS A 92 -7.77 8.33 11.79
N CYS A 93 -7.07 8.22 10.67
CA CYS A 93 -6.33 7.01 10.35
C CYS A 93 -5.09 7.25 9.48
N ILE A 94 -4.09 6.39 9.66
CA ILE A 94 -2.90 6.30 8.81
C ILE A 94 -2.73 4.84 8.40
N PHE A 95 -2.81 4.57 7.09
CA PHE A 95 -2.60 3.25 6.50
C PHE A 95 -1.36 3.27 5.62
N MET A 96 -0.42 2.37 5.89
CA MET A 96 0.85 2.34 5.17
C MET A 96 1.21 0.92 4.74
N GLU A 97 1.57 0.76 3.47
CA GLU A 97 2.02 -0.50 2.86
C GLU A 97 3.31 -0.25 2.08
N TYR A 98 4.38 -0.97 2.45
CA TYR A 98 5.71 -0.78 1.86
C TYR A 98 6.43 -2.09 1.63
N PHE A 99 7.22 -2.15 0.55
CA PHE A 99 8.00 -3.34 0.22
C PHE A 99 9.31 -3.40 1.02
N ILE A 100 10.06 -2.29 1.09
CA ILE A 100 11.30 -2.19 1.86
C ILE A 100 11.10 -1.19 3.01
N VAL A 101 11.51 -1.61 4.21
CA VAL A 101 11.57 -0.78 5.41
C VAL A 101 12.89 -1.09 6.13
N GLU A 102 13.71 -0.09 6.32
CA GLU A 102 14.99 -0.19 7.03
C GLU A 102 15.07 0.86 8.14
N GLU A 103 15.51 0.48 9.33
CA GLU A 103 15.76 1.45 10.41
C GLU A 103 16.85 2.43 10.00
N GLY A 104 16.55 3.72 10.04
CA GLY A 104 17.41 4.82 9.62
C GLY A 104 16.71 6.15 9.85
N ILE A 105 17.21 7.22 9.25
CA ILE A 105 16.68 8.59 9.43
C ILE A 105 15.22 8.63 8.93
N MET A 106 14.97 8.16 7.71
CA MET A 106 13.65 8.22 7.10
C MET A 106 12.61 7.47 7.93
N TRP A 107 12.84 6.17 8.17
CA TRP A 107 11.86 5.34 8.87
C TRP A 107 11.69 5.75 10.33
N ASN A 108 12.78 6.02 11.05
CA ASN A 108 12.68 6.39 12.47
C ASN A 108 11.93 7.71 12.66
N THR A 109 12.11 8.70 11.78
CA THR A 109 11.35 9.95 11.82
C THR A 109 9.85 9.70 11.63
N ILE A 110 9.48 8.89 10.63
CA ILE A 110 8.08 8.51 10.39
C ILE A 110 7.54 7.74 11.61
N LEU A 111 8.28 6.78 12.12
CA LEU A 111 7.85 5.94 13.24
C LEU A 111 7.56 6.76 14.51
N GLU A 112 8.35 7.80 14.81
CA GLU A 112 8.07 8.67 15.95
C GLU A 112 6.75 9.46 15.78
N ILE A 113 6.43 9.87 14.55
CA ILE A 113 5.12 10.49 14.25
C ILE A 113 4.01 9.46 14.45
N LEU A 114 4.15 8.25 13.88
CA LEU A 114 3.14 7.19 14.01
C LEU A 114 2.85 6.81 15.46
N LYS A 115 3.90 6.72 16.31
CA LYS A 115 3.75 6.45 17.76
C LYS A 115 2.94 7.54 18.45
N ARG A 116 3.25 8.81 18.18
CA ARG A 116 2.52 9.93 18.75
C ARG A 116 1.08 9.95 18.30
N LYS A 117 0.83 9.77 16.98
CA LYS A 117 -0.52 9.72 16.42
C LYS A 117 -1.34 8.56 16.98
N ALA A 118 -0.75 7.39 17.14
CA ALA A 118 -1.41 6.27 17.80
C ALA A 118 -1.76 6.57 19.27
N ALA A 119 -0.88 7.24 20.00
CA ALA A 119 -1.15 7.67 21.38
C ALA A 119 -2.23 8.76 21.46
N GLU A 120 -2.42 9.56 20.42
CA GLU A 120 -3.51 10.55 20.25
C GLU A 120 -4.84 9.90 19.87
N GLY A 121 -4.87 8.57 19.59
CA GLY A 121 -6.08 7.83 19.23
C GLY A 121 -6.30 7.68 17.72
N VAL A 122 -5.35 8.12 16.88
CA VAL A 122 -5.40 7.89 15.44
C VAL A 122 -5.19 6.40 15.17
N GLU A 123 -6.02 5.80 14.31
CA GLU A 123 -5.86 4.41 13.90
C GLU A 123 -4.65 4.27 12.97
N VAL A 124 -3.61 3.56 13.40
CA VAL A 124 -2.42 3.33 12.58
C VAL A 124 -2.34 1.85 12.19
N ARG A 125 -2.43 1.58 10.88
CA ARG A 125 -2.18 0.26 10.28
C ARG A 125 -0.92 0.32 9.41
N PHE A 126 0.03 -0.53 9.70
CA PHE A 126 1.28 -0.61 8.97
C PHE A 126 1.53 -2.03 8.45
N MET A 127 1.78 -2.17 7.15
CA MET A 127 2.11 -3.45 6.52
C MET A 127 3.41 -3.34 5.73
N TYR A 128 4.25 -4.37 5.85
CA TYR A 128 5.49 -4.47 5.07
C TYR A 128 5.74 -5.89 4.60
N ASP A 129 6.51 -6.04 3.51
CA ASP A 129 6.81 -7.35 2.94
C ASP A 129 7.80 -8.14 3.80
N GLY A 130 7.57 -9.46 3.89
CA GLY A 130 8.40 -10.38 4.66
C GLY A 130 9.86 -10.47 4.23
N MET A 131 10.24 -9.91 3.06
CA MET A 131 11.65 -9.77 2.67
C MET A 131 12.47 -8.96 3.67
N CYS A 132 11.85 -7.95 4.31
CA CYS A 132 12.54 -7.16 5.33
C CYS A 132 13.04 -7.99 6.52
N ALA A 133 12.40 -9.13 6.79
CA ALA A 133 12.79 -10.00 7.91
C ALA A 133 14.09 -10.78 7.67
N PHE A 134 14.70 -10.72 6.48
CA PHE A 134 15.99 -11.35 6.24
C PHE A 134 17.13 -10.54 6.84
N ASP A 135 17.21 -9.24 6.52
CA ASP A 135 18.38 -8.43 6.86
C ASP A 135 18.05 -7.06 7.48
N LEU A 136 16.81 -6.58 7.34
CA LEU A 136 16.47 -5.20 7.65
C LEU A 136 15.73 -5.02 8.97
N LEU A 137 14.79 -5.92 9.29
CA LEU A 137 13.96 -5.83 10.50
C LEU A 137 13.87 -7.19 11.21
N PRO A 138 13.87 -7.24 12.56
CA PRO A 138 13.70 -8.51 13.28
C PRO A 138 12.30 -9.09 13.03
N TYR A 139 12.20 -10.41 12.99
CA TYR A 139 10.93 -11.13 12.77
C TYR A 139 9.84 -10.75 13.80
N SER A 140 10.26 -10.31 14.98
CA SER A 140 9.37 -9.83 16.05
C SER A 140 8.93 -8.37 15.90
N TYR A 141 9.32 -7.68 14.81
CA TYR A 141 9.08 -6.25 14.64
C TYR A 141 7.60 -5.85 14.72
N PRO A 142 6.63 -6.62 14.16
CA PRO A 142 5.23 -6.29 14.34
C PRO A 142 4.81 -6.23 15.82
N LYS A 143 5.30 -7.16 16.66
CA LYS A 143 5.04 -7.13 18.10
C LYS A 143 5.66 -5.93 18.81
N LYS A 144 6.80 -5.44 18.31
CA LYS A 144 7.44 -4.20 18.81
C LYS A 144 6.51 -3.01 18.53
N LEU A 145 5.97 -2.88 17.31
CA LEU A 145 5.10 -1.78 16.92
C LEU A 145 3.73 -1.82 17.64
N GLN A 146 3.18 -3.00 17.85
CA GLN A 146 1.93 -3.15 18.60
C GLN A 146 1.98 -2.59 20.02
N LYS A 147 3.16 -2.60 20.67
CA LYS A 147 3.35 -1.97 22.00
C LYS A 147 3.15 -0.45 21.99
N TYR A 148 3.25 0.18 20.83
CA TYR A 148 3.02 1.61 20.63
C TYR A 148 1.62 1.92 20.10
N GLY A 149 0.71 0.93 20.09
CA GLY A 149 -0.64 1.11 19.55
C GLY A 149 -0.72 1.05 18.02
N ILE A 150 0.37 0.69 17.33
CA ILE A 150 0.42 0.57 15.87
C ILE A 150 0.05 -0.86 15.48
N ASN A 151 -1.06 -1.04 14.77
CA ASN A 151 -1.42 -2.33 14.18
C ASN A 151 -0.45 -2.65 13.05
N CYS A 152 0.37 -3.69 13.22
CA CYS A 152 1.41 -4.02 12.25
C CYS A 152 1.28 -5.46 11.74
N LYS A 153 1.34 -5.63 10.43
CA LYS A 153 1.37 -6.94 9.75
C LYS A 153 2.62 -7.08 8.88
N MET A 154 3.17 -8.29 8.85
CA MET A 154 4.16 -8.71 7.86
C MET A 154 3.44 -9.54 6.79
N SER A 155 3.35 -9.01 5.57
CA SER A 155 2.78 -9.73 4.42
C SER A 155 3.79 -10.73 3.84
N ASN A 156 3.31 -11.74 3.11
CA ASN A 156 4.14 -12.71 2.38
C ASN A 156 5.30 -13.26 3.20
N LYS A 157 4.99 -13.72 4.43
CA LYS A 157 6.01 -14.27 5.35
C LYS A 157 6.81 -15.37 4.67
N ILE A 158 8.13 -15.26 4.68
CA ILE A 158 8.99 -16.27 4.11
C ILE A 158 9.07 -17.44 5.08
N ARG A 159 8.69 -18.62 4.59
CA ARG A 159 8.83 -19.88 5.30
C ARG A 159 9.99 -20.65 4.66
N PRO A 160 11.10 -20.89 5.38
CA PRO A 160 12.21 -21.67 4.84
C PRO A 160 11.71 -23.04 4.34
N PHE A 161 12.13 -23.42 3.14
CA PHE A 161 11.95 -24.73 2.51
C PHE A 161 10.59 -25.09 1.91
N VAL A 162 9.49 -24.35 2.13
CA VAL A 162 8.14 -24.83 1.73
C VAL A 162 7.30 -23.79 0.98
N SER A 163 7.75 -22.55 0.79
CA SER A 163 6.91 -21.50 0.22
C SER A 163 7.17 -21.26 -1.27
N THR A 164 6.13 -21.37 -2.09
CA THR A 164 6.12 -20.93 -3.51
C THR A 164 5.83 -19.43 -3.66
N ILE A 165 5.44 -18.74 -2.57
CA ILE A 165 5.16 -17.30 -2.52
C ILE A 165 6.43 -16.45 -2.70
N GLN A 166 7.62 -17.04 -2.62
CA GLN A 166 8.90 -16.31 -2.69
C GLN A 166 9.04 -15.41 -3.91
N ASN A 167 8.36 -15.74 -5.02
CA ASN A 167 8.41 -14.97 -6.27
C ASN A 167 7.24 -13.97 -6.43
N ASN A 168 6.19 -14.08 -5.60
CA ASN A 168 5.01 -13.22 -5.67
C ASN A 168 5.06 -12.24 -4.48
N ARG A 169 5.74 -11.11 -4.68
CA ARG A 169 5.93 -10.07 -3.66
C ARG A 169 4.98 -8.92 -3.89
N ASP A 170 4.51 -8.35 -2.79
CA ASP A 170 3.78 -7.10 -2.84
C ASP A 170 4.77 -5.93 -2.93
N HIS A 171 4.86 -5.35 -4.13
CA HIS A 171 5.82 -4.29 -4.40
C HIS A 171 5.20 -2.88 -4.31
N ARG A 172 3.99 -2.76 -3.77
CA ARG A 172 3.30 -1.47 -3.60
C ARG A 172 3.97 -0.63 -2.52
N LYS A 173 3.88 0.68 -2.67
CA LYS A 173 4.27 1.68 -1.70
C LYS A 173 3.12 2.68 -1.62
N ILE A 174 2.29 2.50 -0.62
CA ILE A 174 1.06 3.26 -0.41
C ILE A 174 1.10 3.85 1.00
N CYS A 175 0.71 5.12 1.12
CA CYS A 175 0.39 5.74 2.39
C CYS A 175 -0.93 6.50 2.23
N VAL A 176 -1.92 6.18 3.04
CA VAL A 176 -3.21 6.85 3.09
C VAL A 176 -3.37 7.52 4.44
N ILE A 177 -3.82 8.77 4.44
CA ILE A 177 -4.05 9.57 5.63
C ILE A 177 -5.50 10.07 5.59
N ASP A 178 -6.28 9.71 6.59
CA ASP A 178 -7.68 10.11 6.81
C ASP A 178 -8.63 9.81 5.61
N GLY A 179 -8.21 8.93 4.69
CA GLY A 179 -8.95 8.65 3.45
C GLY A 179 -8.99 9.82 2.45
N GLN A 180 -8.25 10.90 2.70
CA GLN A 180 -8.27 12.13 1.91
C GLN A 180 -6.93 12.47 1.25
N VAL A 181 -5.84 11.97 1.80
CA VAL A 181 -4.48 12.15 1.29
C VAL A 181 -3.87 10.79 1.01
N GLY A 182 -3.33 10.60 -0.18
CA GLY A 182 -2.74 9.33 -0.58
C GLY A 182 -1.41 9.51 -1.31
N TYR A 183 -0.37 8.78 -0.89
CA TYR A 183 0.90 8.69 -1.59
C TYR A 183 1.04 7.35 -2.27
N VAL A 184 1.50 7.36 -3.52
CA VAL A 184 1.84 6.16 -4.29
C VAL A 184 3.07 6.42 -5.14
N GLY A 185 3.91 5.41 -5.35
CA GLY A 185 5.12 5.54 -6.18
C GLY A 185 6.15 4.44 -5.95
N GLY A 186 7.40 4.72 -6.29
CA GLY A 186 8.53 3.80 -6.17
C GLY A 186 9.29 3.91 -4.84
N VAL A 187 9.19 5.05 -4.15
CA VAL A 187 9.98 5.38 -2.95
C VAL A 187 9.58 4.50 -1.76
N ASN A 188 10.50 3.65 -1.30
CA ASN A 188 10.36 2.85 -0.07
C ASN A 188 10.72 3.67 1.19
N LEU A 189 10.78 3.00 2.36
CA LEU A 189 11.10 3.59 3.66
C LEU A 189 12.52 3.18 4.10
N ALA A 190 13.52 3.68 3.39
CA ALA A 190 14.92 3.46 3.70
C ALA A 190 15.76 4.68 3.24
N ASP A 191 16.89 4.90 3.90
CA ASP A 191 17.70 6.10 3.75
C ASP A 191 18.32 6.29 2.35
N GLU A 192 18.51 5.20 1.60
CA GLU A 192 18.95 5.31 0.20
C GLU A 192 17.93 6.04 -0.69
N TYR A 193 16.63 5.94 -0.40
CA TYR A 193 15.58 6.59 -1.20
C TYR A 193 15.50 8.11 -0.97
N ILE A 194 16.12 8.61 0.09
CA ILE A 194 16.24 10.04 0.39
C ILE A 194 17.68 10.54 0.36
N ASN A 195 18.59 9.73 -0.22
CA ASN A 195 20.02 10.03 -0.39
C ASN A 195 20.80 10.35 0.90
N GLU A 196 20.30 9.90 2.06
CA GLU A 196 21.03 9.94 3.34
C GLU A 196 22.02 8.77 3.48
N LYS A 197 21.89 7.77 2.61
CA LYS A 197 22.79 6.63 2.50
C LYS A 197 23.08 6.36 1.03
N GLU A 198 24.33 6.50 0.62
CA GLU A 198 24.74 6.13 -0.73
C GLU A 198 24.88 4.61 -0.85
N ARG A 199 24.11 3.99 -1.76
CA ARG A 199 24.16 2.56 -2.04
C ARG A 199 24.69 2.25 -3.45
N PHE A 200 24.19 2.99 -4.45
CA PHE A 200 24.54 2.81 -5.87
C PHE A 200 24.72 4.16 -6.58
N GLY A 201 25.21 5.19 -5.86
CA GLY A 201 25.22 6.57 -6.30
C GLY A 201 23.94 7.28 -5.90
N HIS A 202 23.69 8.47 -6.47
CA HIS A 202 22.48 9.26 -6.20
C HIS A 202 21.22 8.49 -6.63
N TRP A 203 20.35 8.18 -5.68
CA TRP A 203 19.11 7.45 -5.93
C TRP A 203 18.02 8.40 -6.41
N LYS A 204 17.42 8.08 -7.55
CA LYS A 204 16.29 8.83 -8.10
C LYS A 204 15.09 7.92 -8.23
N ASP A 205 14.07 8.19 -7.44
CA ASP A 205 12.78 7.52 -7.49
C ASP A 205 11.66 8.55 -7.36
N THR A 206 10.46 8.22 -7.80
CA THR A 206 9.36 9.16 -7.93
C THR A 206 8.14 8.74 -7.12
N ALA A 207 7.31 9.73 -6.78
CA ALA A 207 6.03 9.49 -6.14
C ALA A 207 4.98 10.51 -6.61
N VAL A 208 3.72 10.18 -6.35
CA VAL A 208 2.58 11.07 -6.54
C VAL A 208 1.82 11.16 -5.23
N LEU A 209 1.41 12.36 -4.86
CA LEU A 209 0.43 12.64 -3.84
C LEU A 209 -0.91 12.89 -4.53
N LEU A 210 -1.96 12.27 -4.03
CA LEU A 210 -3.35 12.52 -4.40
C LEU A 210 -4.09 13.14 -3.21
N ARG A 211 -4.95 14.12 -3.48
CA ARG A 211 -5.88 14.70 -2.49
C ARG A 211 -7.29 14.64 -3.02
N GLY A 212 -8.21 14.08 -2.28
CA GLY A 212 -9.62 13.98 -2.63
C GLY A 212 -10.07 12.58 -3.02
N ASP A 213 -11.10 12.50 -3.86
CA ASP A 213 -11.92 11.29 -4.05
C ASP A 213 -11.12 10.05 -4.51
N ALA A 214 -10.10 10.20 -5.35
CA ALA A 214 -9.31 9.06 -5.85
C ALA A 214 -8.50 8.33 -4.76
N VAL A 215 -8.32 8.95 -3.58
CA VAL A 215 -7.68 8.30 -2.42
C VAL A 215 -8.50 7.10 -1.93
N GLN A 216 -9.80 7.07 -2.22
CA GLN A 216 -10.66 5.91 -1.94
C GLN A 216 -10.13 4.63 -2.59
N SER A 217 -9.66 4.69 -3.85
CA SER A 217 -9.06 3.51 -4.50
C SER A 217 -7.79 3.03 -3.78
N LEU A 218 -6.92 3.94 -3.35
CA LEU A 218 -5.71 3.57 -2.58
C LEU A 218 -6.07 2.97 -1.23
N THR A 219 -7.07 3.55 -0.55
CA THR A 219 -7.60 3.04 0.72
C THR A 219 -8.11 1.63 0.54
N MET A 220 -8.92 1.39 -0.49
CA MET A 220 -9.51 0.08 -0.75
C MET A 220 -8.45 -0.98 -1.11
N ILE A 221 -7.46 -0.62 -1.91
CA ILE A 221 -6.32 -1.50 -2.23
C ILE A 221 -5.59 -1.93 -0.95
N PHE A 222 -5.32 -0.97 -0.05
CA PHE A 222 -4.68 -1.27 1.22
C PHE A 222 -5.54 -2.20 2.08
N LEU A 223 -6.84 -1.90 2.25
CA LEU A 223 -7.74 -2.68 3.09
C LEU A 223 -7.93 -4.11 2.58
N GLN A 224 -8.09 -4.31 1.27
CA GLN A 224 -8.13 -5.64 0.68
C GLN A 224 -6.87 -6.46 0.98
N MET A 225 -5.68 -5.84 0.89
CA MET A 225 -4.43 -6.52 1.24
C MET A 225 -4.28 -6.74 2.74
N TRP A 226 -4.77 -5.82 3.55
CA TRP A 226 -4.81 -5.97 4.99
C TRP A 226 -5.63 -7.18 5.44
N ASP A 227 -6.76 -7.43 4.75
CA ASP A 227 -7.73 -8.48 5.11
C ASP A 227 -7.47 -9.83 4.41
N VAL A 228 -6.48 -9.91 3.54
CA VAL A 228 -6.20 -11.13 2.77
C VAL A 228 -5.95 -12.36 3.66
N ASP A 229 -5.34 -12.18 4.82
CA ASP A 229 -5.03 -13.23 5.79
C ASP A 229 -6.15 -13.43 6.85
N MET A 230 -7.22 -12.64 6.80
CA MET A 230 -8.32 -12.69 7.77
C MET A 230 -9.43 -13.63 7.31
N ARG A 231 -10.13 -14.27 8.27
CA ARG A 231 -11.29 -15.15 7.99
C ARG A 231 -12.61 -14.41 7.78
N GLY A 232 -12.61 -13.10 7.76
CA GLY A 232 -13.75 -12.22 7.57
C GLY A 232 -13.28 -10.87 7.05
N VAL A 233 -14.22 -10.01 6.67
CA VAL A 233 -13.94 -8.60 6.36
C VAL A 233 -14.23 -7.80 7.62
N GLU A 234 -13.30 -6.93 8.03
CA GLU A 234 -13.63 -5.91 9.02
C GLU A 234 -14.67 -4.97 8.39
N PRO A 235 -15.69 -4.51 9.15
CA PRO A 235 -16.62 -3.53 8.60
C PRO A 235 -15.85 -2.28 8.17
N TYR A 236 -16.08 -1.84 6.94
CA TYR A 236 -15.46 -0.66 6.34
C TYR A 236 -16.26 0.60 6.66
#